data_266183c26bf94c5bfaad1c605cb116df
#
_entry.id   266183c26bf94c5bfaad1c605cb116df
#
_cell.length_a   1.000
_cell.length_b   1.000
_cell.length_c   1.000
_cell.angle_alpha   90.00
_cell.angle_beta   90.00
_cell.angle_gamma   90.00
#
_symmetry.space_group_name_H-M   'P 1'
#
loop_
_entity.id
_entity.type
_entity.pdbx_description
1 polymer ?
#
loop_
_entity_poly.entity_id
_entity_poly.type
_entity_poly.pdbx_seq_one_letter_code
_entity_poly.pdbx_strand_id
1 'polypeptide(L)'
;DGVVIAGMGGALTKRILAEHPEVWKKMNNLVLQPQSEIEEVRRYIYAEGFHIEEEDMVEEEGKYYVMLRCVPGKAAPLTDVAFRYGGYLLQTKNEILKQYLIKQRRQFSEILKKIEIQKLMPEQAVLQKPELLQQSATQQDELQQKEDGSTRRFERQKELQEKLAMIEEAERIMGENI
;
A
#
# COMPACT_ATOMS: atom_id res chain seq x y z
N ASP A 1 -14.69 -6.61 -27.71
CA ASP A 1 -14.62 -7.72 -26.76
C ASP A 1 -13.67 -7.34 -25.63
N GLY A 2 -13.97 -7.77 -24.42
CA GLY A 2 -13.19 -7.47 -23.23
C GLY A 2 -13.32 -8.53 -22.15
N VAL A 3 -12.46 -8.43 -21.12
CA VAL A 3 -12.47 -9.28 -19.92
C VAL A 3 -12.69 -8.40 -18.70
N VAL A 4 -13.51 -8.88 -17.78
CA VAL A 4 -13.75 -8.22 -16.48
C VAL A 4 -13.34 -9.18 -15.36
N ILE A 5 -12.47 -8.73 -14.45
CA ILE A 5 -12.09 -9.45 -13.23
C ILE A 5 -12.30 -8.50 -12.06
N ALA A 6 -13.30 -8.77 -11.23
CA ALA A 6 -13.66 -7.92 -10.10
C ALA A 6 -13.88 -8.72 -8.82
N GLY A 7 -13.74 -8.06 -7.65
CA GLY A 7 -14.04 -8.64 -6.35
C GLY A 7 -12.98 -9.61 -5.83
N MET A 8 -11.77 -9.63 -6.41
CA MET A 8 -10.70 -10.57 -6.05
C MET A 8 -9.47 -9.84 -5.52
N GLY A 9 -8.68 -10.51 -4.67
CA GLY A 9 -7.37 -10.00 -4.26
C GLY A 9 -6.39 -9.92 -5.44
N GLY A 10 -5.42 -8.99 -5.37
CA GLY A 10 -4.47 -8.77 -6.46
C GLY A 10 -3.63 -9.99 -6.81
N ALA A 11 -3.20 -10.78 -5.83
CA ALA A 11 -2.49 -12.04 -6.08
C ALA A 11 -3.32 -13.02 -6.92
N LEU A 12 -4.62 -13.17 -6.62
CA LEU A 12 -5.52 -14.03 -7.38
C LEU A 12 -5.78 -13.46 -8.77
N THR A 13 -5.99 -12.15 -8.89
CA THR A 13 -6.14 -11.47 -10.18
C THR A 13 -4.94 -11.74 -11.08
N LYS A 14 -3.71 -11.53 -10.59
CA LYS A 14 -2.47 -11.80 -11.33
C LYS A 14 -2.36 -13.28 -11.73
N ARG A 15 -2.72 -14.21 -10.84
CA ARG A 15 -2.70 -15.65 -11.15
C ARG A 15 -3.66 -16.01 -12.27
N ILE A 16 -4.91 -15.53 -12.24
CA ILE A 16 -5.89 -15.78 -13.31
C ILE A 16 -5.36 -15.27 -14.66
N LEU A 17 -4.79 -14.07 -14.68
CA LEU A 17 -4.21 -13.52 -15.91
C LEU A 17 -3.00 -14.33 -16.40
N ALA A 18 -2.12 -14.78 -15.49
CA ALA A 18 -0.95 -15.58 -15.84
C ALA A 18 -1.30 -16.99 -16.35
N GLU A 19 -2.38 -17.60 -15.84
CA GLU A 19 -2.82 -18.93 -16.25
C GLU A 19 -3.53 -18.93 -17.62
N HIS A 20 -4.11 -17.79 -18.06
CA HIS A 20 -4.92 -17.70 -19.28
C HIS A 20 -4.53 -16.53 -20.19
N PRO A 21 -3.25 -16.36 -20.54
CA PRO A 21 -2.81 -15.23 -21.37
C PRO A 21 -3.39 -15.26 -22.78
N GLU A 22 -3.72 -16.42 -23.31
CA GLU A 22 -4.32 -16.63 -24.62
C GLU A 22 -5.75 -16.06 -24.72
N VAL A 23 -6.42 -15.87 -23.60
CA VAL A 23 -7.77 -15.30 -23.53
C VAL A 23 -7.70 -13.79 -23.54
N TRP A 24 -7.05 -13.19 -22.53
CA TRP A 24 -7.14 -11.75 -22.31
C TRP A 24 -6.19 -10.92 -23.16
N LYS A 25 -5.03 -11.47 -23.60
CA LYS A 25 -4.07 -10.73 -24.44
C LYS A 25 -4.59 -10.42 -25.86
N LYS A 26 -5.67 -11.06 -26.27
CA LYS A 26 -6.35 -10.80 -27.54
C LYS A 26 -7.46 -9.75 -27.43
N MET A 27 -7.76 -9.34 -26.19
CA MET A 27 -8.85 -8.39 -25.94
C MET A 27 -8.37 -6.95 -26.06
N ASN A 28 -9.25 -6.09 -26.51
CA ASN A 28 -8.98 -4.65 -26.61
C ASN A 28 -9.22 -3.91 -25.30
N ASN A 29 -9.95 -4.53 -24.38
CA ASN A 29 -10.28 -3.95 -23.08
C ASN A 29 -10.17 -5.01 -21.98
N LEU A 30 -9.53 -4.64 -20.88
CA LEU A 30 -9.45 -5.42 -19.66
C LEU A 30 -9.86 -4.51 -18.50
N VAL A 31 -10.93 -4.87 -17.80
CA VAL A 31 -11.39 -4.13 -16.61
C VAL A 31 -11.08 -4.94 -15.38
N LEU A 32 -10.28 -4.38 -14.48
CA LEU A 32 -9.85 -5.02 -13.24
C LEU A 32 -10.31 -4.22 -12.04
N GLN A 33 -10.84 -4.91 -11.03
CA GLN A 33 -11.15 -4.34 -9.72
C GLN A 33 -10.53 -5.21 -8.62
N PRO A 34 -9.19 -5.07 -8.39
CA PRO A 34 -8.51 -5.80 -7.32
C PRO A 34 -8.84 -5.18 -5.95
N GLN A 35 -9.10 -6.04 -4.95
CA GLN A 35 -9.39 -5.59 -3.58
C GLN A 35 -8.15 -5.45 -2.70
N SER A 36 -6.99 -5.92 -3.16
CA SER A 36 -5.70 -5.82 -2.48
C SER A 36 -4.57 -5.77 -3.50
N GLU A 37 -3.35 -5.41 -3.07
CA GLU A 37 -2.13 -5.46 -3.88
C GLU A 37 -2.28 -4.74 -5.23
N ILE A 38 -3.00 -3.62 -5.25
CA ILE A 38 -3.37 -2.89 -6.49
C ILE A 38 -2.12 -2.43 -7.24
N GLU A 39 -1.10 -1.97 -6.51
CA GLU A 39 0.19 -1.59 -7.09
C GLU A 39 0.81 -2.73 -7.89
N GLU A 40 0.81 -3.94 -7.33
CA GLU A 40 1.35 -5.13 -7.97
C GLU A 40 0.58 -5.54 -9.23
N VAL A 41 -0.75 -5.32 -9.22
CA VAL A 41 -1.58 -5.55 -10.41
C VAL A 41 -1.23 -4.54 -11.50
N ARG A 42 -1.05 -3.26 -11.17
CA ARG A 42 -0.63 -2.24 -12.14
C ARG A 42 0.73 -2.58 -12.76
N ARG A 43 1.73 -2.94 -11.93
CA ARG A 43 3.05 -3.35 -12.40
C ARG A 43 2.98 -4.56 -13.32
N TYR A 44 2.16 -5.55 -12.97
CA TYR A 44 1.96 -6.75 -13.79
C TYR A 44 1.37 -6.41 -15.17
N ILE A 45 0.34 -5.59 -15.25
CA ILE A 45 -0.30 -5.17 -16.50
C ILE A 45 0.71 -4.45 -17.42
N TYR A 46 1.53 -3.55 -16.87
CA TYR A 46 2.58 -2.88 -17.64
C TYR A 46 3.67 -3.85 -18.13
N ALA A 47 4.07 -4.82 -17.31
CA ALA A 47 5.04 -5.85 -17.70
C ALA A 47 4.53 -6.74 -18.84
N GLU A 48 3.22 -6.96 -18.90
CA GLU A 48 2.57 -7.79 -19.92
C GLU A 48 2.25 -7.04 -21.24
N GLY A 49 2.66 -5.77 -21.36
CA GLY A 49 2.51 -4.97 -22.57
C GLY A 49 1.14 -4.33 -22.74
N PHE A 50 0.42 -4.17 -21.65
CA PHE A 50 -0.77 -3.35 -21.54
C PHE A 50 -0.46 -2.08 -20.75
N HIS A 51 -1.32 -1.08 -20.87
CA HIS A 51 -1.28 0.10 -20.01
C HIS A 51 -2.67 0.44 -19.49
N ILE A 52 -2.69 1.17 -18.42
CA ILE A 52 -3.92 1.65 -17.81
C ILE A 52 -4.29 2.95 -18.54
N GLU A 53 -5.41 2.94 -19.25
CA GLU A 53 -5.94 4.08 -19.98
C GLU A 53 -6.81 4.96 -19.09
N GLU A 54 -7.52 4.34 -18.16
CA GLU A 54 -8.43 5.03 -17.23
C GLU A 54 -8.48 4.30 -15.89
N GLU A 55 -8.61 5.06 -14.84
CA GLU A 55 -8.84 4.56 -13.48
C GLU A 55 -9.98 5.34 -12.84
N ASP A 56 -10.75 4.65 -12.03
CA ASP A 56 -11.71 5.30 -11.15
C ASP A 56 -11.57 4.75 -9.73
N MET A 57 -11.98 5.55 -8.76
CA MET A 57 -11.92 5.21 -7.36
C MET A 57 -13.21 5.62 -6.66
N VAL A 58 -13.80 4.70 -5.91
CA VAL A 58 -15.01 4.95 -5.13
C VAL A 58 -14.78 4.60 -3.67
N GLU A 59 -15.51 5.28 -2.80
CA GLU A 59 -15.55 4.96 -1.36
C GLU A 59 -16.97 4.48 -1.03
N GLU A 60 -17.06 3.34 -0.35
CA GLU A 60 -18.30 2.76 0.12
C GLU A 60 -18.08 2.17 1.52
N GLU A 61 -18.86 2.62 2.48
CA GLU A 61 -18.81 2.16 3.87
C GLU A 61 -17.39 2.20 4.50
N GLY A 62 -16.61 3.24 4.18
CA GLY A 62 -15.24 3.43 4.68
C GLY A 62 -14.17 2.61 3.97
N LYS A 63 -14.54 1.82 2.95
CA LYS A 63 -13.65 1.06 2.09
C LYS A 63 -13.46 1.77 0.75
N TYR A 64 -12.26 1.60 0.19
CA TYR A 64 -11.92 2.20 -1.11
C TYR A 64 -11.74 1.11 -2.15
N TYR A 65 -12.36 1.31 -3.30
CA TYR A 65 -12.31 0.40 -4.43
C TYR A 65 -11.74 1.13 -5.64
N VAL A 66 -10.80 0.50 -6.33
CA VAL A 66 -10.16 1.04 -7.53
C VAL A 66 -10.53 0.15 -8.71
N MET A 67 -10.99 0.78 -9.79
CA MET A 67 -11.26 0.15 -11.06
C MET A 67 -10.22 0.60 -12.09
N LEU A 68 -9.65 -0.35 -12.82
CA LEU A 68 -8.62 -0.15 -13.82
C LEU A 68 -9.16 -0.56 -15.19
N ARG A 69 -9.16 0.35 -16.15
CA ARG A 69 -9.38 0.01 -17.55
C ARG A 69 -8.04 -0.06 -18.26
N CYS A 70 -7.69 -1.25 -18.71
CA CYS A 70 -6.41 -1.53 -19.32
C CYS A 70 -6.61 -1.85 -20.82
N VAL A 71 -5.71 -1.35 -21.65
CA VAL A 71 -5.72 -1.57 -23.09
C VAL A 71 -4.34 -2.05 -23.58
N PRO A 72 -4.29 -2.80 -24.72
CA PRO A 72 -3.01 -3.21 -25.29
C PRO A 72 -2.16 -2.01 -25.72
N GLY A 73 -0.86 -2.12 -25.55
CA GLY A 73 0.10 -1.14 -26.01
C GLY A 73 1.10 -0.75 -24.92
N LYS A 74 2.21 -0.16 -25.37
CA LYS A 74 3.23 0.35 -24.47
C LYS A 74 2.94 1.81 -24.14
N ALA A 75 2.97 2.15 -22.87
CA ALA A 75 2.96 3.53 -22.40
C ALA A 75 4.31 3.90 -21.78
N ALA A 76 4.49 5.18 -21.49
CA ALA A 76 5.65 5.63 -20.72
C ALA A 76 5.70 4.92 -19.36
N PRO A 77 6.91 4.62 -18.84
CA PRO A 77 7.04 4.03 -17.52
C PRO A 77 6.40 4.93 -16.46
N LEU A 78 5.63 4.32 -15.56
CA LEU A 78 5.08 5.02 -14.40
C LEU A 78 6.14 5.14 -13.32
N THR A 79 6.06 6.21 -12.53
CA THR A 79 6.81 6.33 -11.28
C THR A 79 6.26 5.38 -10.21
N ASP A 80 7.03 5.10 -9.17
CA ASP A 80 6.56 4.27 -8.04
C ASP A 80 5.30 4.83 -7.38
N VAL A 81 5.22 6.16 -7.26
CA VAL A 81 4.05 6.85 -6.74
C VAL A 81 2.82 6.63 -7.65
N ALA A 82 3.01 6.66 -8.97
CA ALA A 82 1.94 6.40 -9.93
C ALA A 82 1.52 4.92 -9.94
N PHE A 83 2.44 3.98 -9.75
CA PHE A 83 2.08 2.58 -9.52
C PHE A 83 1.30 2.40 -8.22
N ARG A 84 1.70 3.10 -7.15
CA ARG A 84 1.05 3.00 -5.84
C ARG A 84 -0.36 3.56 -5.82
N TYR A 85 -0.55 4.78 -6.31
CA TYR A 85 -1.78 5.55 -6.15
C TYR A 85 -2.62 5.67 -7.43
N GLY A 86 -2.08 5.28 -8.59
CA GLY A 86 -2.73 5.35 -9.88
C GLY A 86 -2.33 6.61 -10.66
N GLY A 87 -1.67 6.40 -11.80
CA GLY A 87 -1.19 7.51 -12.63
C GLY A 87 -2.34 8.37 -13.15
N TYR A 88 -3.42 7.75 -13.58
CA TYR A 88 -4.61 8.45 -14.07
C TYR A 88 -5.33 9.21 -12.94
N LEU A 89 -5.50 8.58 -11.77
CA LEU A 89 -6.13 9.21 -10.60
C LEU A 89 -5.36 10.45 -10.11
N LEU A 90 -4.02 10.38 -10.12
CA LEU A 90 -3.15 11.51 -9.77
C LEU A 90 -3.29 12.67 -10.77
N GLN A 91 -3.25 12.36 -12.08
CA GLN A 91 -3.33 13.37 -13.14
C GLN A 91 -4.71 14.05 -13.18
N THR A 92 -5.77 13.30 -12.99
CA THR A 92 -7.15 13.79 -12.96
C THR A 92 -7.53 14.44 -11.61
N LYS A 93 -6.62 14.40 -10.64
CA LYS A 93 -6.86 14.93 -9.27
C LYS A 93 -8.13 14.36 -8.64
N ASN A 94 -8.27 13.04 -8.71
CA ASN A 94 -9.46 12.35 -8.25
C ASN A 94 -9.76 12.66 -6.78
N GLU A 95 -10.95 13.17 -6.49
CA GLU A 95 -11.35 13.64 -5.15
C GLU A 95 -11.40 12.51 -4.10
N ILE A 96 -11.73 11.29 -4.51
CA ILE A 96 -11.74 10.15 -3.59
C ILE A 96 -10.31 9.72 -3.24
N LEU A 97 -9.39 9.77 -4.22
CA LEU A 97 -7.97 9.56 -3.95
C LEU A 97 -7.45 10.59 -2.96
N LYS A 98 -7.80 11.86 -3.11
CA LYS A 98 -7.41 12.93 -2.17
C LYS A 98 -7.86 12.61 -0.74
N GLN A 99 -9.12 12.26 -0.55
CA GLN A 99 -9.67 11.87 0.76
C GLN A 99 -8.92 10.66 1.34
N TYR A 100 -8.59 9.68 0.50
CA TYR A 100 -7.82 8.51 0.88
C TYR A 100 -6.41 8.88 1.36
N LEU A 101 -5.70 9.77 0.64
CA LEU A 101 -4.36 10.23 1.02
C LEU A 101 -4.37 10.97 2.36
N ILE A 102 -5.32 11.89 2.56
CA ILE A 102 -5.50 12.60 3.84
C ILE A 102 -5.72 11.62 5.00
N LYS A 103 -6.60 10.63 4.82
CA LYS A 103 -6.87 9.58 5.82
C LYS A 103 -5.62 8.77 6.13
N GLN A 104 -4.88 8.33 5.11
CA GLN A 104 -3.64 7.56 5.28
C GLN A 104 -2.54 8.39 5.96
N ARG A 105 -2.34 9.64 5.55
CA ARG A 105 -1.37 10.54 6.18
C ARG A 105 -1.63 10.66 7.68
N ARG A 106 -2.89 10.93 8.06
CA ARG A 106 -3.29 11.03 9.46
C ARG A 106 -2.97 9.75 10.23
N GLN A 107 -3.36 8.59 9.70
CA GLN A 107 -3.10 7.30 10.34
C GLN A 107 -1.61 7.03 10.55
N PHE A 108 -0.78 7.25 9.53
CA PHE A 108 0.66 7.00 9.63
C PHE A 108 1.35 7.98 10.57
N SER A 109 0.96 9.25 10.55
CA SER A 109 1.48 10.26 11.47
C SER A 109 1.11 9.96 12.93
N GLU A 110 -0.09 9.48 13.20
CA GLU A 110 -0.51 9.06 14.55
C GLU A 110 0.29 7.85 15.04
N ILE A 111 0.58 6.88 14.17
CA ILE A 111 1.40 5.71 14.52
C ILE A 111 2.85 6.14 14.79
N LEU A 112 3.43 7.01 13.96
CA LEU A 112 4.79 7.53 14.18
C LEU A 112 4.90 8.28 15.51
N LYS A 113 3.95 9.15 15.84
CA LYS A 113 3.92 9.83 17.14
C LYS A 113 3.89 8.86 18.31
N LYS A 114 3.12 7.77 18.21
CA LYS A 114 3.10 6.73 19.26
C LYS A 114 4.45 6.02 19.41
N ILE A 115 5.12 5.72 18.31
CA ILE A 115 6.46 5.11 18.31
C ILE A 115 7.49 6.06 18.97
N GLU A 116 7.43 7.35 18.66
CA GLU A 116 8.31 8.37 19.22
C GLU A 116 8.09 8.56 20.74
N ILE A 117 6.84 8.63 21.18
CA ILE A 117 6.49 8.72 22.60
C ILE A 117 7.03 7.50 23.36
N GLN A 118 6.89 6.31 22.82
CA GLN A 118 7.41 5.08 23.44
C GLN A 118 8.94 5.06 23.54
N LYS A 119 9.67 5.74 22.66
CA LYS A 119 11.13 5.91 22.77
C LYS A 119 11.54 6.85 23.89
N LEU A 120 10.70 7.84 24.19
CA LEU A 120 10.98 8.86 25.23
C LEU A 120 10.60 8.38 26.64
N MET A 121 9.79 7.32 26.78
CA MET A 121 9.43 6.78 28.09
C MET A 121 10.58 5.91 28.63
N PRO A 122 11.12 6.22 29.83
CA PRO A 122 12.17 5.40 30.43
C PRO A 122 11.67 3.98 30.70
N GLU A 123 12.53 3.00 30.50
CA GLU A 123 12.26 1.54 30.68
C GLU A 123 11.64 1.16 32.05
N GLN A 124 11.72 2.04 33.02
CA GLN A 124 11.19 1.85 34.38
C GLN A 124 9.67 1.87 34.49
N ALA A 125 8.94 2.38 33.49
CA ALA A 125 7.49 2.43 33.51
C ALA A 125 6.81 1.12 33.07
N VAL A 126 7.57 0.16 32.53
CA VAL A 126 7.06 -1.14 32.07
C VAL A 126 7.08 -2.22 33.16
N LEU A 127 7.73 -1.95 34.29
CA LEU A 127 7.94 -2.94 35.37
C LEU A 127 6.82 -2.99 36.42
N GLN A 128 5.65 -2.42 36.18
CA GLN A 128 4.48 -2.64 37.04
C GLN A 128 3.48 -3.62 36.41
N LYS A 129 3.91 -4.86 36.18
CA LYS A 129 3.01 -6.04 36.16
C LYS A 129 3.40 -6.96 37.31
N PRO A 130 2.40 -7.46 38.08
CA PRO A 130 2.69 -8.26 39.27
C PRO A 130 3.39 -9.57 38.93
N GLU A 131 4.30 -9.93 39.83
CA GLU A 131 4.98 -11.22 39.92
C GLU A 131 4.03 -12.39 39.73
N LEU A 132 4.16 -13.08 38.61
CA LEU A 132 3.82 -14.51 38.45
C LEU A 132 4.41 -14.95 37.11
N LEU A 133 5.63 -15.47 37.20
CA LEU A 133 6.32 -16.40 36.30
C LEU A 133 7.82 -16.12 36.29
N GLN A 134 8.45 -16.34 37.48
CA GLN A 134 9.88 -16.63 37.50
C GLN A 134 10.05 -18.11 37.12
N GLN A 135 10.47 -18.37 35.88
CA GLN A 135 11.31 -19.53 35.59
C GLN A 135 12.10 -19.27 34.30
N SER A 136 13.42 -19.10 34.48
CA SER A 136 14.51 -19.41 33.55
C SER A 136 14.41 -18.90 32.09
N ALA A 137 14.44 -17.58 31.90
CA ALA A 137 15.06 -17.02 30.70
C ALA A 137 16.46 -16.55 31.05
N THR A 138 17.46 -16.99 30.31
CA THR A 138 18.85 -16.55 30.50
C THR A 138 18.97 -15.09 30.07
N GLN A 139 19.83 -14.30 30.71
CA GLN A 139 20.09 -12.89 30.37
C GLN A 139 20.39 -12.67 28.86
N GLN A 140 20.88 -13.69 28.17
CA GLN A 140 21.12 -13.68 26.74
C GLN A 140 19.81 -13.67 25.90
N ASP A 141 18.78 -14.40 26.33
CA ASP A 141 17.49 -14.44 25.64
C ASP A 141 16.74 -13.11 25.80
N GLU A 142 16.84 -12.46 26.96
CA GLU A 142 16.27 -11.13 27.20
C GLU A 142 16.96 -10.03 26.38
N LEU A 143 18.30 -10.08 26.23
CA LEU A 143 19.04 -9.16 25.38
C LEU A 143 18.69 -9.34 23.91
N GLN A 144 18.57 -10.57 23.44
CA GLN A 144 18.22 -10.89 22.06
C GLN A 144 16.77 -10.47 21.71
N GLN A 145 15.82 -10.64 22.63
CA GLN A 145 14.45 -10.15 22.48
C GLN A 145 14.35 -8.61 22.48
N LYS A 146 15.20 -7.93 23.26
CA LYS A 146 15.27 -6.46 23.27
C LYS A 146 15.87 -5.90 21.98
N GLU A 147 16.93 -6.51 21.45
CA GLU A 147 17.52 -6.14 20.15
C GLU A 147 16.56 -6.37 19.00
N ASP A 148 15.87 -7.50 18.96
CA ASP A 148 14.86 -7.83 17.95
C ASP A 148 13.67 -6.84 18.00
N GLY A 149 13.21 -6.49 19.20
CA GLY A 149 12.15 -5.49 19.39
C GLY A 149 12.55 -4.06 18.99
N SER A 150 13.83 -3.68 19.18
CA SER A 150 14.36 -2.39 18.75
C SER A 150 14.50 -2.33 17.22
N THR A 151 15.03 -3.37 16.62
CA THR A 151 15.21 -3.50 15.16
C THR A 151 13.87 -3.45 14.43
N ARG A 152 12.88 -4.22 14.88
CA ARG A 152 11.53 -4.22 14.31
C ARG A 152 10.85 -2.85 14.41
N ARG A 153 11.06 -2.12 15.52
CA ARG A 153 10.53 -0.75 15.68
C ARG A 153 11.19 0.23 14.70
N PHE A 154 12.49 0.12 14.54
CA PHE A 154 13.24 0.96 13.59
C PHE A 154 12.80 0.71 12.16
N GLU A 155 12.67 -0.55 11.75
CA GLU A 155 12.18 -0.93 10.43
C GLU A 155 10.76 -0.41 10.19
N ARG A 156 9.87 -0.56 11.19
CA ARG A 156 8.51 -0.05 11.12
C ARG A 156 8.45 1.46 11.00
N GLN A 157 9.29 2.18 11.73
CA GLN A 157 9.38 3.64 11.63
C GLN A 157 9.83 4.07 10.23
N LYS A 158 10.87 3.43 9.69
CA LYS A 158 11.38 3.67 8.35
C LYS A 158 10.31 3.43 7.28
N GLU A 159 9.62 2.30 7.35
CA GLU A 159 8.52 1.96 6.44
C GLU A 159 7.41 3.03 6.44
N LEU A 160 7.03 3.52 7.62
CA LEU A 160 6.01 4.56 7.74
C LEU A 160 6.47 5.91 7.18
N GLN A 161 7.74 6.27 7.36
CA GLN A 161 8.33 7.48 6.79
C GLN A 161 8.37 7.42 5.25
N GLU A 162 8.73 6.27 4.69
CA GLU A 162 8.71 6.03 3.24
C GLU A 162 7.27 6.16 2.68
N LYS A 163 6.29 5.60 3.38
CA LYS A 163 4.87 5.75 3.00
C LYS A 163 4.40 7.20 3.05
N LEU A 164 4.80 7.97 4.06
CA LEU A 164 4.47 9.39 4.15
C LEU A 164 5.12 10.19 3.03
N ALA A 165 6.38 9.94 2.70
CA ALA A 165 7.05 10.59 1.59
C ALA A 165 6.34 10.30 0.24
N MET A 166 5.84 9.09 0.03
CA MET A 166 5.04 8.76 -1.15
C MET A 166 3.70 9.52 -1.19
N ILE A 167 3.06 9.72 -0.03
CA ILE A 167 1.82 10.51 0.06
C ILE A 167 2.11 11.98 -0.29
N GLU A 168 3.16 12.56 0.27
CA GLU A 168 3.58 13.95 -0.02
C GLU A 168 3.88 14.15 -1.50
N GLU A 169 4.53 13.19 -2.13
CA GLU A 169 4.78 13.23 -3.57
C GLU A 169 3.48 13.13 -4.38
N ALA A 170 2.54 12.27 -3.99
CA ALA A 170 1.25 12.15 -4.63
C ALA A 170 0.46 13.45 -4.56
N GLU A 171 0.42 14.08 -3.39
CA GLU A 171 -0.24 15.38 -3.17
C GLU A 171 0.42 16.49 -4.00
N ARG A 172 1.74 16.50 -4.09
CA ARG A 172 2.47 17.46 -4.94
C ARG A 172 2.10 17.28 -6.42
N ILE A 173 1.97 16.06 -6.92
CA ILE A 173 1.54 15.77 -8.30
C ILE A 173 0.11 16.29 -8.53
N MET A 174 -0.77 16.12 -7.56
CA MET A 174 -2.13 16.62 -7.62
C MET A 174 -2.21 18.16 -7.48
N GLY A 175 -1.09 18.85 -7.19
CA GLY A 175 -1.06 20.28 -6.98
C GLY A 175 -1.71 20.71 -5.67
N GLU A 176 -1.75 19.83 -4.70
CA GLU A 176 -2.29 20.05 -3.35
C GLU A 176 -1.12 20.30 -2.39
N ASN A 177 -1.01 21.51 -1.86
CA ASN A 177 -0.21 21.79 -0.66
C ASN A 177 -1.16 21.68 0.54
N ILE A 178 -1.20 20.53 1.19
CA ILE A 178 -2.01 20.30 2.38
C ILE A 178 -1.14 20.42 3.62
#